data_aa89b54c09d053c9b5ee63fdac9b83d6
#
_entry.id   aa89b54c09d053c9b5ee63fdac9b83d6
#
_cell.length_a   1.000
_cell.length_b   1.000
_cell.length_c   1.000
_cell.angle_alpha   90.00
_cell.angle_beta   90.00
_cell.angle_gamma   90.00
#
_symmetry.space_group_name_H-M   'P 1'
#
loop_
_entity.id
_entity.type
_entity.pdbx_description
1 polymer ?
#
loop_
_entity_poly.entity_id
_entity_poly.type
_entity_poly.pdbx_seq_one_letter_code
_entity_poly.pdbx_strand_id
1 'polypeptide(L)'
;SYGLPDTSLIPTVASSRQLLGAGVGTSSIPVTAKLWTPEAELTGSEKRYVAYGERQGVDMAYKCRIRTPWYRVPGVRRPDVLLTAFSDRPRLYLNDAGWVASNSVLCGNLRPGVSALRLLASWYTPLTLLTSELQIHSLGGGVMIAVPREADSVLILNEESSGELKYSDLDEALRSNDVWAAYRTGESSIVNLVGAEGLELVYAGVNELETWRKSQL
;
A
#
# COMPACT_ATOMS: atom_id res chain seq x y z
N SER A 1 23.68 7.05 -16.84
CA SER A 1 23.42 7.88 -15.65
C SER A 1 23.47 9.36 -16.04
N TYR A 2 22.48 10.16 -15.65
CA TYR A 2 22.42 11.61 -15.92
C TYR A 2 23.17 12.42 -14.86
N GLY A 3 23.70 11.79 -13.80
CA GLY A 3 24.38 12.47 -12.70
C GLY A 3 23.46 13.44 -11.96
N LEU A 4 22.19 13.04 -11.75
CA LEU A 4 21.27 13.83 -10.94
C LEU A 4 21.72 13.88 -9.49
N PRO A 5 21.56 15.01 -8.78
CA PRO A 5 21.90 15.13 -7.37
C PRO A 5 21.09 14.14 -6.52
N ASP A 6 21.72 13.46 -5.58
CA ASP A 6 20.99 12.55 -4.67
C ASP A 6 19.98 13.30 -3.80
N THR A 7 20.20 14.58 -3.53
CA THR A 7 19.28 15.46 -2.80
C THR A 7 17.94 15.67 -3.53
N SER A 8 17.93 15.54 -4.86
CA SER A 8 16.72 15.66 -5.69
C SER A 8 16.04 14.31 -5.98
N LEU A 9 16.54 13.21 -5.39
CA LEU A 9 16.06 11.85 -5.66
C LEU A 9 15.46 11.24 -4.40
N ILE A 10 14.16 10.94 -4.43
CA ILE A 10 13.45 10.31 -3.32
C ILE A 10 13.17 8.85 -3.66
N PRO A 11 13.53 7.88 -2.80
CA PRO A 11 13.12 6.49 -2.97
C PRO A 11 11.61 6.39 -3.13
N THR A 12 11.16 5.56 -4.09
CA THR A 12 9.74 5.47 -4.41
C THR A 12 9.29 4.02 -4.62
N VAL A 13 8.09 3.72 -4.15
CA VAL A 13 7.35 2.51 -4.53
C VAL A 13 6.65 2.79 -5.85
N ALA A 14 7.17 2.27 -6.94
CA ALA A 14 6.62 2.47 -8.27
C ALA A 14 5.46 1.49 -8.58
N SER A 15 5.40 0.33 -7.92
CA SER A 15 4.31 -0.64 -8.05
C SER A 15 4.12 -1.46 -6.79
N SER A 16 2.90 -1.97 -6.57
CA SER A 16 2.59 -2.86 -5.43
C SER A 16 3.49 -4.11 -5.38
N ARG A 17 4.02 -4.56 -6.52
CA ARG A 17 4.92 -5.73 -6.59
C ARG A 17 6.22 -5.52 -5.82
N GLN A 18 6.70 -4.28 -5.69
CA GLN A 18 7.91 -3.98 -4.92
C GLN A 18 7.73 -4.22 -3.41
N LEU A 19 6.48 -4.24 -2.92
CA LEU A 19 6.14 -4.50 -1.54
C LEU A 19 6.03 -6.00 -1.21
N LEU A 20 6.03 -6.87 -2.22
CA LEU A 20 5.98 -8.32 -1.99
C LEU A 20 7.27 -8.77 -1.31
N GLY A 21 7.13 -9.48 -0.20
CA GLY A 21 8.27 -9.93 0.61
C GLY A 21 8.90 -8.84 1.50
N ALA A 22 8.28 -7.68 1.60
CA ALA A 22 8.77 -6.57 2.43
C ALA A 22 8.73 -6.86 3.95
N GLY A 23 8.00 -7.87 4.39
CA GLY A 23 7.65 -7.98 5.80
C GLY A 23 6.70 -6.87 6.20
N VAL A 24 6.78 -6.40 7.43
CA VAL A 24 5.89 -5.35 7.96
C VAL A 24 6.23 -3.97 7.40
N GLY A 25 7.50 -3.69 7.09
CA GLY A 25 7.96 -2.34 6.75
C GLY A 25 8.76 -2.24 5.45
N THR A 26 8.79 -1.04 4.89
CA THR A 26 9.48 -0.73 3.63
C THR A 26 11.00 -0.71 3.75
N SER A 27 11.57 -0.59 4.95
CA SER A 27 13.03 -0.57 5.18
C SER A 27 13.73 -1.87 4.77
N SER A 28 12.97 -2.97 4.67
CA SER A 28 13.50 -4.29 4.31
C SER A 28 13.63 -4.52 2.79
N ILE A 29 13.08 -3.64 1.95
CA ILE A 29 13.10 -3.81 0.49
C ILE A 29 14.17 -2.94 -0.19
N PRO A 30 14.76 -3.40 -1.30
CA PRO A 30 15.76 -2.63 -2.03
C PRO A 30 15.14 -1.43 -2.76
N VAL A 31 15.86 -0.31 -2.81
CA VAL A 31 15.47 0.86 -3.61
C VAL A 31 15.71 0.55 -5.09
N THR A 32 14.65 0.28 -5.83
CA THR A 32 14.71 -0.01 -7.27
C THR A 32 14.26 1.17 -8.14
N ALA A 33 13.58 2.15 -7.55
CA ALA A 33 13.12 3.35 -8.23
C ALA A 33 13.27 4.58 -7.33
N LYS A 34 13.54 5.72 -7.97
CA LYS A 34 13.59 7.02 -7.30
C LYS A 34 12.72 8.02 -8.05
N LEU A 35 11.96 8.82 -7.32
CA LEU A 35 11.26 9.97 -7.88
C LEU A 35 12.23 11.17 -7.89
N TRP A 36 12.36 11.78 -9.05
CA TRP A 36 13.10 13.03 -9.15
C TRP A 36 12.21 14.23 -8.77
N THR A 37 12.67 14.98 -7.78
CA THR A 37 11.99 16.16 -7.22
C THR A 37 12.99 17.32 -7.15
N PRO A 38 13.20 18.04 -8.26
CA PRO A 38 14.17 19.12 -8.32
C PRO A 38 13.77 20.32 -7.46
N GLU A 39 14.77 21.06 -7.00
CA GLU A 39 14.58 22.37 -6.40
C GLU A 39 14.13 23.41 -7.44
N ALA A 40 13.94 24.67 -7.00
CA ALA A 40 13.48 25.75 -7.88
C ALA A 40 14.46 26.00 -9.03
N GLU A 41 15.77 25.99 -8.73
CA GLU A 41 16.83 26.17 -9.71
C GLU A 41 17.46 24.84 -10.09
N LEU A 42 17.36 24.49 -11.37
CA LEU A 42 17.94 23.25 -11.88
C LEU A 42 19.47 23.36 -12.04
N THR A 43 20.16 22.34 -11.60
CA THR A 43 21.59 22.13 -11.91
C THR A 43 21.82 21.84 -13.40
N GLY A 44 23.07 21.88 -13.84
CA GLY A 44 23.40 21.54 -15.23
C GLY A 44 23.01 20.13 -15.65
N SER A 45 23.12 19.15 -14.74
CA SER A 45 22.68 17.75 -14.97
C SER A 45 21.18 17.62 -15.07
N GLU A 46 20.45 18.34 -14.22
CA GLU A 46 18.99 18.34 -14.24
C GLU A 46 18.43 19.02 -15.50
N LYS A 47 19.03 20.13 -15.95
CA LYS A 47 18.69 20.76 -17.25
C LYS A 47 18.87 19.78 -18.41
N ARG A 48 19.96 18.99 -18.43
CA ARG A 48 20.17 17.95 -19.45
C ARG A 48 19.13 16.84 -19.36
N TYR A 49 18.70 16.48 -18.14
CA TYR A 49 17.67 15.48 -17.94
C TYR A 49 16.28 15.97 -18.42
N VAL A 50 15.92 17.22 -18.16
CA VAL A 50 14.70 17.86 -18.70
C VAL A 50 14.74 17.86 -20.22
N ALA A 51 15.82 18.36 -20.83
CA ALA A 51 15.98 18.36 -22.28
C ALA A 51 15.93 16.97 -22.91
N TYR A 52 16.38 15.93 -22.19
CA TYR A 52 16.18 14.54 -22.62
C TYR A 52 14.71 14.15 -22.61
N GLY A 53 13.98 14.46 -21.55
CA GLY A 53 12.54 14.19 -21.46
C GLY A 53 11.75 14.85 -22.59
N GLU A 54 12.07 16.10 -22.90
CA GLU A 54 11.45 16.85 -24.02
C GLU A 54 11.75 16.19 -25.37
N ARG A 55 12.99 15.78 -25.63
CA ARG A 55 13.32 15.04 -26.87
C ARG A 55 12.61 13.70 -26.97
N GLN A 56 12.24 13.07 -25.86
CA GLN A 56 11.46 11.84 -25.81
C GLN A 56 9.94 12.08 -25.83
N GLY A 57 9.49 13.35 -25.88
CA GLY A 57 8.07 13.70 -25.86
C GLY A 57 7.36 13.46 -24.53
N VAL A 58 8.10 13.31 -23.43
CA VAL A 58 7.50 13.08 -22.09
C VAL A 58 6.67 14.26 -21.64
N ASP A 59 7.10 15.47 -21.98
CA ASP A 59 6.39 16.73 -21.70
C ASP A 59 5.00 16.78 -22.38
N MET A 60 4.83 16.07 -23.49
CA MET A 60 3.57 16.00 -24.24
C MET A 60 2.55 15.04 -23.61
N ALA A 61 2.96 14.16 -22.70
CA ALA A 61 2.05 13.28 -21.97
C ALA A 61 1.01 14.10 -21.20
N TYR A 62 -0.25 13.64 -21.18
CA TYR A 62 -1.38 14.41 -20.63
C TYR A 62 -1.08 15.00 -19.23
N LYS A 63 -0.59 14.19 -18.29
CA LYS A 63 -0.29 14.65 -16.93
C LYS A 63 0.93 15.57 -16.84
N CYS A 64 1.85 15.53 -17.78
CA CYS A 64 2.98 16.44 -17.85
C CYS A 64 2.54 17.79 -18.44
N ARG A 65 1.81 17.75 -19.55
CA ARG A 65 1.35 18.93 -20.28
C ARG A 65 0.49 19.90 -19.46
N ILE A 66 -0.25 19.39 -18.44
CA ILE A 66 -1.09 20.22 -17.56
C ILE A 66 -0.32 20.77 -16.34
N ARG A 67 0.99 20.57 -16.25
CA ARG A 67 1.84 21.05 -15.14
C ARG A 67 2.75 22.18 -15.60
N THR A 68 3.08 23.07 -14.67
CA THR A 68 4.03 24.17 -14.92
C THR A 68 5.01 24.24 -13.74
N PRO A 69 6.29 23.88 -13.95
CA PRO A 69 6.84 23.23 -15.14
C PRO A 69 6.41 21.75 -15.26
N TRP A 70 6.42 21.21 -16.48
CA TRP A 70 5.89 19.87 -16.83
C TRP A 70 6.49 18.74 -16.00
N TYR A 71 7.76 18.83 -15.64
CA TYR A 71 8.52 17.80 -14.91
C TYR A 71 8.28 17.81 -13.38
N ARG A 72 7.60 18.81 -12.84
CA ARG A 72 7.30 18.86 -11.39
C ARG A 72 6.07 18.06 -11.06
N VAL A 73 6.27 17.06 -10.18
CA VAL A 73 5.16 16.27 -9.63
C VAL A 73 4.60 17.00 -8.42
N PRO A 74 3.33 17.46 -8.46
CA PRO A 74 2.73 18.15 -7.33
C PRO A 74 2.35 17.15 -6.21
N GLY A 75 2.27 17.66 -4.98
CA GLY A 75 1.71 16.91 -3.85
C GLY A 75 2.52 15.70 -3.41
N VAL A 76 3.81 15.65 -3.71
CA VAL A 76 4.70 14.59 -3.22
C VAL A 76 4.73 14.61 -1.70
N ARG A 77 4.29 13.51 -1.08
CA ARG A 77 4.25 13.33 0.38
C ARG A 77 4.84 11.99 0.73
N ARG A 78 5.38 11.89 1.94
CA ARG A 78 5.81 10.63 2.54
C ARG A 78 4.68 10.15 3.46
N PRO A 79 3.91 9.14 3.07
CA PRO A 79 2.84 8.61 3.90
C PRO A 79 3.41 7.80 5.06
N ASP A 80 2.60 7.56 6.10
CA ASP A 80 2.97 6.72 7.24
C ASP A 80 2.78 5.23 6.92
N VAL A 81 1.79 4.92 6.08
CA VAL A 81 1.45 3.56 5.67
C VAL A 81 1.15 3.47 4.17
N LEU A 82 1.36 2.29 3.63
CA LEU A 82 1.13 1.96 2.23
C LEU A 82 0.17 0.76 2.13
N LEU A 83 -0.91 0.91 1.36
CA LEU A 83 -1.86 -0.16 1.08
C LEU A 83 -1.78 -0.55 -0.39
N THR A 84 -1.71 -1.85 -0.68
CA THR A 84 -1.71 -2.32 -2.07
C THR A 84 -3.02 -1.95 -2.76
N ALA A 85 -2.93 -1.22 -3.88
CA ALA A 85 -4.11 -0.89 -4.68
C ALA A 85 -4.58 -2.06 -5.55
N PHE A 86 -3.65 -2.90 -6.00
CA PHE A 86 -3.91 -4.07 -6.85
C PHE A 86 -3.37 -5.31 -6.17
N SER A 87 -4.23 -6.23 -5.77
CA SER A 87 -3.83 -7.47 -5.07
C SER A 87 -4.97 -8.50 -5.05
N ASP A 88 -4.64 -9.74 -4.77
CA ASP A 88 -5.60 -10.78 -4.45
C ASP A 88 -6.28 -10.55 -3.09
N ARG A 89 -5.53 -10.01 -2.14
CA ARG A 89 -5.96 -9.53 -0.82
C ARG A 89 -5.18 -8.28 -0.46
N PRO A 90 -5.83 -7.24 0.07
CA PRO A 90 -5.14 -6.00 0.43
C PRO A 90 -4.03 -6.24 1.46
N ARG A 91 -2.91 -5.56 1.30
CA ARG A 91 -1.78 -5.63 2.25
C ARG A 91 -1.40 -4.23 2.70
N LEU A 92 -1.35 -4.04 4.00
CA LEU A 92 -0.96 -2.78 4.62
C LEU A 92 0.48 -2.88 5.15
N TYR A 93 1.30 -1.91 4.82
CA TYR A 93 2.72 -1.88 5.21
C TYR A 93 3.04 -0.58 5.93
N LEU A 94 3.98 -0.63 6.87
CA LEU A 94 4.59 0.57 7.42
C LEU A 94 5.53 1.19 6.40
N ASN A 95 5.51 2.50 6.29
CA ASN A 95 6.48 3.23 5.49
C ASN A 95 7.63 3.75 6.37
N ASP A 96 8.27 2.85 7.08
CA ASP A 96 9.37 3.13 8.01
C ASP A 96 10.64 3.68 7.33
N ALA A 97 10.81 3.42 6.04
CA ALA A 97 11.87 4.02 5.23
C ALA A 97 11.51 5.41 4.65
N GLY A 98 10.30 5.91 4.86
CA GLY A 98 9.87 7.23 4.40
C GLY A 98 9.84 7.40 2.88
N TRP A 99 9.47 6.37 2.14
CA TRP A 99 9.39 6.41 0.69
C TRP A 99 8.13 7.14 0.21
N VAL A 100 8.18 7.68 -0.99
CA VAL A 100 6.98 8.11 -1.70
C VAL A 100 6.42 6.95 -2.53
N ALA A 101 5.17 7.04 -2.98
CA ALA A 101 4.57 5.99 -3.78
C ALA A 101 3.89 6.53 -5.03
N SER A 102 3.84 5.70 -6.07
CA SER A 102 3.04 5.95 -7.26
C SER A 102 1.56 5.66 -7.00
N ASN A 103 0.70 5.97 -7.98
CA ASN A 103 -0.74 5.71 -7.91
C ASN A 103 -1.14 4.23 -7.95
N SER A 104 -0.20 3.31 -8.03
CA SER A 104 -0.44 1.85 -7.89
C SER A 104 -0.46 1.39 -6.43
N VAL A 105 -0.23 2.31 -5.50
CA VAL A 105 -0.23 2.08 -4.06
C VAL A 105 -1.03 3.21 -3.40
N LEU A 106 -1.94 2.87 -2.51
CA LEU A 106 -2.65 3.87 -1.71
C LEU A 106 -1.78 4.32 -0.54
N CYS A 107 -1.81 5.61 -0.27
CA CYS A 107 -1.01 6.27 0.74
C CYS A 107 -1.90 6.71 1.90
N GLY A 108 -1.62 6.25 3.11
CA GLY A 108 -2.32 6.65 4.32
C GLY A 108 -1.44 7.48 5.25
N ASN A 109 -2.04 8.51 5.87
CA ASN A 109 -1.40 9.25 6.94
C ASN A 109 -2.16 8.99 8.25
N LEU A 110 -1.42 8.73 9.31
CA LEU A 110 -1.99 8.50 10.63
C LEU A 110 -2.55 9.81 11.20
N ARG A 111 -3.66 9.70 11.91
CA ARG A 111 -4.15 10.82 12.73
C ARG A 111 -3.24 10.99 13.93
N PRO A 112 -3.12 12.21 14.49
CA PRO A 112 -2.35 12.41 15.71
C PRO A 112 -2.77 11.45 16.82
N GLY A 113 -1.80 10.81 17.47
CA GLY A 113 -2.04 9.86 18.55
C GLY A 113 -2.31 8.42 18.12
N VAL A 114 -2.50 8.13 16.83
CA VAL A 114 -2.69 6.76 16.33
C VAL A 114 -1.33 6.09 16.14
N SER A 115 -1.16 4.91 16.73
CA SER A 115 0.04 4.08 16.55
C SER A 115 -0.03 3.29 15.25
N ALA A 116 1.02 3.36 14.43
CA ALA A 116 1.13 2.58 13.21
C ALA A 116 1.09 1.06 13.48
N LEU A 117 1.70 0.59 14.57
CA LEU A 117 1.67 -0.83 14.95
C LEU A 117 0.26 -1.27 15.39
N ARG A 118 -0.47 -0.40 16.10
CA ARG A 118 -1.88 -0.67 16.44
C ARG A 118 -2.77 -0.71 15.20
N LEU A 119 -2.54 0.19 14.24
CA LEU A 119 -3.25 0.14 12.96
C LEU A 119 -3.01 -1.20 12.24
N LEU A 120 -1.79 -1.74 12.25
CA LEU A 120 -1.51 -3.06 11.68
C LEU A 120 -2.24 -4.17 12.44
N ALA A 121 -2.24 -4.14 13.77
CA ALA A 121 -2.99 -5.11 14.58
C ALA A 121 -4.49 -5.07 14.29
N SER A 122 -5.04 -3.87 14.09
CA SER A 122 -6.44 -3.65 13.71
C SER A 122 -6.74 -4.12 12.28
N TRP A 123 -5.77 -3.95 11.37
CA TRP A 123 -5.92 -4.29 9.96
C TRP A 123 -5.84 -5.80 9.70
N TYR A 124 -4.82 -6.47 10.24
CA TYR A 124 -4.58 -7.89 9.95
C TYR A 124 -5.47 -8.80 10.80
N THR A 125 -6.78 -8.76 10.51
CA THR A 125 -7.81 -9.59 11.14
C THR A 125 -8.71 -10.24 10.10
N PRO A 126 -9.29 -11.41 10.39
CA PRO A 126 -10.28 -12.04 9.49
C PRO A 126 -11.46 -11.14 9.16
N LEU A 127 -11.90 -10.28 10.09
CA LEU A 127 -12.99 -9.33 9.86
C LEU A 127 -12.62 -8.27 8.79
N THR A 128 -11.41 -7.75 8.84
CA THR A 128 -10.92 -6.82 7.82
C THR A 128 -10.87 -7.47 6.45
N LEU A 129 -10.46 -8.74 6.40
CA LEU A 129 -10.46 -9.50 5.15
C LEU A 129 -11.87 -9.68 4.59
N LEU A 130 -12.84 -10.07 5.44
CA LEU A 130 -14.24 -10.19 5.04
C LEU A 130 -14.80 -8.86 4.50
N THR A 131 -14.57 -7.77 5.22
CA THR A 131 -15.08 -6.46 4.79
C THR A 131 -14.36 -5.93 3.57
N SER A 132 -13.10 -6.31 3.34
CA SER A 132 -12.40 -6.01 2.09
C SER A 132 -13.09 -6.68 0.88
N GLU A 133 -13.51 -7.94 1.01
CA GLU A 133 -14.28 -8.63 -0.05
C GLU A 133 -15.63 -7.95 -0.33
N LEU A 134 -16.25 -7.32 0.67
CA LEU A 134 -17.53 -6.62 0.53
C LEU A 134 -17.41 -5.20 -0.04
N GLN A 135 -16.30 -4.51 0.24
CA GLN A 135 -16.15 -3.07 -0.05
C GLN A 135 -15.30 -2.79 -1.28
N ILE A 136 -14.31 -3.64 -1.58
CA ILE A 136 -13.36 -3.40 -2.65
C ILE A 136 -13.81 -4.15 -3.90
N HIS A 137 -13.93 -3.44 -5.02
CA HIS A 137 -14.39 -4.04 -6.27
C HIS A 137 -13.31 -4.92 -6.93
N SER A 138 -13.78 -5.88 -7.74
CA SER A 138 -12.93 -6.76 -8.55
C SER A 138 -12.90 -6.29 -10.01
N LEU A 139 -11.73 -6.43 -10.66
CA LEU A 139 -11.60 -6.26 -12.12
C LEU A 139 -11.73 -7.58 -12.90
N GLY A 140 -12.08 -8.67 -12.24
CA GLY A 140 -12.01 -10.02 -12.80
C GLY A 140 -10.64 -10.69 -12.57
N GLY A 141 -10.56 -11.99 -12.88
CA GLY A 141 -9.35 -12.79 -12.65
C GLY A 141 -8.90 -12.88 -11.18
N GLY A 142 -9.79 -12.60 -10.23
CA GLY A 142 -9.49 -12.67 -8.80
C GLY A 142 -8.69 -11.50 -8.23
N VAL A 143 -8.46 -10.42 -9.00
CA VAL A 143 -7.75 -9.23 -8.54
C VAL A 143 -8.72 -8.20 -8.00
N MET A 144 -8.47 -7.72 -6.77
CA MET A 144 -9.15 -6.58 -6.16
C MET A 144 -8.43 -5.29 -6.53
N ILE A 145 -9.21 -4.22 -6.76
CA ILE A 145 -8.70 -2.87 -6.94
C ILE A 145 -9.25 -1.97 -5.86
N ALA A 146 -8.42 -1.68 -4.87
CA ALA A 146 -8.76 -0.71 -3.86
C ALA A 146 -8.60 0.71 -4.41
N VAL A 147 -9.67 1.49 -4.39
CA VAL A 147 -9.63 2.93 -4.55
C VAL A 147 -9.78 3.61 -3.19
N PRO A 148 -9.32 4.87 -3.01
CA PRO A 148 -9.30 5.51 -1.69
C PRO A 148 -10.63 5.41 -0.94
N ARG A 149 -11.76 5.69 -1.59
CA ARG A 149 -13.09 5.66 -0.96
C ARG A 149 -13.50 4.27 -0.48
N GLU A 150 -13.14 3.22 -1.21
CA GLU A 150 -13.43 1.83 -0.83
C GLU A 150 -12.53 1.39 0.31
N ALA A 151 -11.24 1.74 0.26
CA ALA A 151 -10.31 1.47 1.35
C ALA A 151 -10.75 2.14 2.67
N ASP A 152 -11.29 3.36 2.60
CA ASP A 152 -11.85 4.07 3.75
C ASP A 152 -13.14 3.40 4.31
N SER A 153 -13.78 2.54 3.54
CA SER A 153 -15.01 1.82 3.92
C SER A 153 -14.74 0.44 4.51
N VAL A 154 -13.50 -0.06 4.42
CA VAL A 154 -13.10 -1.34 5.03
C VAL A 154 -13.14 -1.20 6.55
N LEU A 155 -13.84 -2.12 7.21
CA LEU A 155 -13.90 -2.13 8.67
C LEU A 155 -12.65 -2.78 9.26
N ILE A 156 -12.08 -2.12 10.24
CA ILE A 156 -10.97 -2.60 11.05
C ILE A 156 -11.39 -2.60 12.53
N LEU A 157 -10.73 -3.37 13.35
CA LEU A 157 -10.95 -3.30 14.78
C LEU A 157 -10.52 -1.93 15.33
N ASN A 158 -11.25 -1.43 16.34
CA ASN A 158 -10.78 -0.27 17.08
C ASN A 158 -9.55 -0.65 17.94
N GLU A 159 -8.85 0.36 18.46
CA GLU A 159 -7.61 0.15 19.24
C GLU A 159 -7.83 -0.67 20.51
N GLU A 160 -9.02 -0.58 21.13
CA GLU A 160 -9.35 -1.29 22.36
C GLU A 160 -9.64 -2.77 22.11
N SER A 161 -10.21 -3.09 20.95
CA SER A 161 -10.56 -4.46 20.54
C SER A 161 -9.44 -5.15 19.75
N SER A 162 -8.49 -4.39 19.20
CA SER A 162 -7.30 -4.98 18.57
C SER A 162 -6.37 -5.51 19.66
N GLY A 163 -6.14 -6.80 19.69
CA GLY A 163 -5.19 -7.42 20.60
C GLY A 163 -3.75 -6.94 20.38
N GLU A 164 -2.83 -7.52 21.12
CA GLU A 164 -1.40 -7.26 20.90
C GLU A 164 -0.97 -7.79 19.52
N LEU A 165 -0.23 -6.97 18.78
CA LEU A 165 0.30 -7.35 17.47
C LEU A 165 1.36 -8.45 17.63
N LYS A 166 1.12 -9.60 17.04
CA LYS A 166 2.12 -10.66 16.87
C LYS A 166 3.09 -10.28 15.75
N TYR A 167 3.97 -9.32 16.04
CA TYR A 167 4.83 -8.68 15.03
C TYR A 167 5.68 -9.68 14.25
N SER A 168 6.33 -10.64 14.94
CA SER A 168 7.19 -11.66 14.30
C SER A 168 6.40 -12.53 13.33
N ASP A 169 5.22 -12.98 13.74
CA ASP A 169 4.38 -13.87 12.92
C ASP A 169 3.85 -13.12 11.70
N LEU A 170 3.43 -11.87 11.88
CA LEU A 170 3.00 -11.00 10.78
C LEU A 170 4.15 -10.70 9.82
N ASP A 171 5.34 -10.36 10.32
CA ASP A 171 6.51 -10.06 9.50
C ASP A 171 6.93 -11.29 8.67
N GLU A 172 6.96 -12.47 9.27
CA GLU A 172 7.27 -13.72 8.59
C GLU A 172 6.22 -14.06 7.52
N ALA A 173 4.93 -13.94 7.84
CA ALA A 173 3.84 -14.19 6.90
C ALA A 173 3.90 -13.24 5.68
N LEU A 174 4.20 -11.96 5.88
CA LEU A 174 4.34 -11.00 4.80
C LEU A 174 5.60 -11.23 3.96
N ARG A 175 6.72 -11.61 4.59
CA ARG A 175 7.97 -11.98 3.87
C ARG A 175 7.81 -13.21 3.01
N SER A 176 7.10 -14.22 3.51
CA SER A 176 6.78 -15.44 2.76
C SER A 176 5.65 -15.26 1.74
N ASN A 177 5.05 -14.05 1.68
CA ASN A 177 3.87 -13.74 0.88
C ASN A 177 2.64 -14.61 1.22
N ASP A 178 2.58 -15.17 2.43
CA ASP A 178 1.40 -15.87 2.96
C ASP A 178 0.43 -14.87 3.59
N VAL A 179 -0.40 -14.27 2.73
CA VAL A 179 -1.37 -13.26 3.17
C VAL A 179 -2.45 -13.84 4.07
N TRP A 180 -2.80 -15.12 3.90
CA TRP A 180 -3.71 -15.81 4.80
C TRP A 180 -3.15 -15.89 6.22
N ALA A 181 -1.89 -16.32 6.36
CA ALA A 181 -1.22 -16.34 7.65
C ALA A 181 -1.15 -14.94 8.27
N ALA A 182 -0.89 -13.90 7.46
CA ALA A 182 -0.88 -12.52 7.93
C ALA A 182 -2.23 -12.12 8.58
N TYR A 183 -3.34 -12.37 7.92
CA TYR A 183 -4.67 -12.05 8.46
C TYR A 183 -5.06 -12.92 9.66
N ARG A 184 -4.55 -14.14 9.76
CA ARG A 184 -4.75 -15.02 10.93
C ARG A 184 -4.03 -14.57 12.19
N THR A 185 -3.05 -13.68 12.09
CA THR A 185 -2.38 -13.12 13.28
C THR A 185 -3.35 -12.42 14.22
N GLY A 186 -4.46 -11.89 13.71
CA GLY A 186 -5.52 -11.23 14.49
C GLY A 186 -6.72 -12.10 14.87
N GLU A 187 -6.68 -13.42 14.65
CA GLU A 187 -7.80 -14.34 14.99
C GLU A 187 -8.24 -14.24 16.45
N SER A 188 -7.28 -14.18 17.37
CA SER A 188 -7.59 -14.08 18.80
C SER A 188 -8.45 -12.87 19.16
N SER A 189 -8.23 -11.74 18.49
CA SER A 189 -9.04 -10.53 18.68
C SER A 189 -10.48 -10.73 18.20
N ILE A 190 -10.67 -11.48 17.11
CA ILE A 190 -12.01 -11.78 16.58
C ILE A 190 -12.71 -12.82 17.47
N VAL A 191 -12.00 -13.87 17.95
CA VAL A 191 -12.55 -14.84 18.90
C VAL A 191 -13.03 -14.14 20.19
N ASN A 192 -12.25 -13.19 20.71
CA ASN A 192 -12.62 -12.42 21.89
C ASN A 192 -13.88 -11.55 21.66
N LEU A 193 -14.13 -11.13 20.44
CA LEU A 193 -15.26 -10.24 20.09
C LEU A 193 -16.54 -11.04 19.80
N VAL A 194 -16.45 -12.12 19.02
CA VAL A 194 -17.62 -12.84 18.48
C VAL A 194 -17.63 -14.34 18.81
N GLY A 195 -16.66 -14.84 19.57
CA GLY A 195 -16.51 -16.27 19.88
C GLY A 195 -15.97 -17.10 18.72
N ALA A 196 -15.73 -18.39 18.97
CA ALA A 196 -15.19 -19.31 17.97
C ALA A 196 -16.18 -19.55 16.82
N GLU A 197 -17.45 -19.71 17.11
CA GLU A 197 -18.50 -19.89 16.07
C GLU A 197 -18.60 -18.65 15.18
N GLY A 198 -18.48 -17.45 15.75
CA GLY A 198 -18.44 -16.20 14.99
C GLY A 198 -17.22 -16.10 14.07
N LEU A 199 -16.04 -16.56 14.51
CA LEU A 199 -14.86 -16.63 13.66
C LEU A 199 -15.06 -17.60 12.49
N GLU A 200 -15.67 -18.76 12.71
CA GLU A 200 -16.01 -19.73 11.63
C GLU A 200 -16.93 -19.11 10.59
N LEU A 201 -17.95 -18.34 11.02
CA LEU A 201 -18.84 -17.61 10.11
C LEU A 201 -18.10 -16.55 9.30
N VAL A 202 -17.15 -15.80 9.92
CA VAL A 202 -16.32 -14.83 9.21
C VAL A 202 -15.51 -15.51 8.11
N TYR A 203 -14.88 -16.65 8.41
CA TYR A 203 -14.11 -17.40 7.41
C TYR A 203 -14.98 -18.01 6.32
N ALA A 204 -16.15 -18.51 6.67
CA ALA A 204 -17.11 -19.00 5.67
C ALA A 204 -17.49 -17.90 4.69
N GLY A 205 -17.80 -16.69 5.19
CA GLY A 205 -18.10 -15.52 4.36
C GLY A 205 -16.94 -15.10 3.46
N VAL A 206 -15.70 -15.07 3.99
CA VAL A 206 -14.50 -14.77 3.19
C VAL A 206 -14.36 -15.78 2.04
N ASN A 207 -14.46 -17.07 2.34
CA ASN A 207 -14.29 -18.14 1.34
C ASN A 207 -15.37 -18.08 0.25
N GLU A 208 -16.61 -17.81 0.62
CA GLU A 208 -17.74 -17.69 -0.32
C GLU A 208 -17.53 -16.50 -1.25
N LEU A 209 -17.27 -15.31 -0.71
CA LEU A 209 -17.06 -14.09 -1.48
C LEU A 209 -15.81 -14.17 -2.38
N GLU A 210 -14.71 -14.71 -1.88
CA GLU A 210 -13.50 -14.91 -2.66
C GLU A 210 -13.73 -15.91 -3.81
N THR A 211 -14.47 -17.00 -3.56
CA THR A 211 -14.84 -17.98 -4.58
C THR A 211 -15.70 -17.33 -5.64
N TRP A 212 -16.73 -16.59 -5.23
CA TRP A 212 -17.57 -15.83 -6.15
C TRP A 212 -16.76 -14.83 -6.98
N ARG A 213 -15.91 -14.04 -6.36
CA ARG A 213 -15.04 -13.07 -7.05
C ARG A 213 -14.13 -13.72 -8.08
N LYS A 214 -13.55 -14.88 -7.76
CA LYS A 214 -12.68 -15.63 -8.67
C LYS A 214 -13.40 -16.32 -9.81
N SER A 215 -14.70 -16.59 -9.66
CA SER A 215 -15.53 -17.20 -10.70
C SER A 215 -16.03 -16.20 -11.75
N GLN A 216 -15.89 -14.90 -11.50
CA GLN A 216 -16.27 -13.83 -12.42
C GLN A 216 -15.14 -13.61 -13.46
N LEU A 217 -15.05 -14.47 -14.47
CA LEU A 217 -14.11 -14.39 -15.59
C LEU A 217 -14.72 -13.66 -16.77
#